data_4e3ff9a513401b391a8a2d7e161eb7f2
#
_entry.id   4e3ff9a513401b391a8a2d7e161eb7f2
#
_cell.length_a   1.000
_cell.length_b   1.000
_cell.length_c   1.000
_cell.angle_alpha   90.00
_cell.angle_beta   90.00
_cell.angle_gamma   90.00
#
_symmetry.space_group_name_H-M   'P 1'
#
loop_
_entity.id
_entity.type
_entity.pdbx_description
1 polymer ?
#
loop_
_entity_poly.entity_id
_entity_poly.type
_entity_poly.pdbx_seq_one_letter_code
_entity_poly.pdbx_strand_id
1 'polypeptide(L)'
;MDLLEYQGKQLFRDHGVPTPDGQPAQTAQEAVEAAEELGYPVVIKAQVLIGGRGKAGGIKVANDREEAREHAEAILGMDIRGLTGRELYVEAATDIAEEYYAAILLDRGAKQPMAMLSRMGGMHVEEIAERDPAAIARVHVDPLVGFQDFHARRLCFEAGIPGDVIRPVGALLARLYETFVEEDAMLVEVNPLLVTGSRDVVALDAKVTVDGNALFRHPDVAAMRNPSADDPQEQMARERGLTYVKLDGNIGVLGNGAGLVMSTLDVVAQAGGRPANFLDAGGGSKAEAIVDAVEVILSDPKVDAVLFNIFGGITRCDEVARGLVTAFGQIDVTVPFVVRLDGTNDEEGRRIIAEANLDGVHVEKTMLGAAARGVELATEGSPRPPESSEHPEPVGAGTPGTGAASQADVSGTDQAGAE
;
A
#
# COMPACT_ATOMS: atom_id res chain seq x y z
N MET A 1 6.93 -2.20 -3.55
CA MET A 1 6.84 -3.65 -3.37
C MET A 1 6.92 -3.94 -1.88
N ASP A 2 5.89 -4.58 -1.33
CA ASP A 2 5.90 -5.00 0.07
C ASP A 2 6.64 -6.33 0.21
N LEU A 3 7.41 -6.46 1.29
CA LEU A 3 8.13 -7.69 1.63
C LEU A 3 7.41 -8.47 2.73
N LEU A 4 7.52 -9.80 2.69
CA LEU A 4 7.17 -10.64 3.82
C LEU A 4 8.10 -10.38 5.00
N GLU A 5 7.66 -10.68 6.23
CA GLU A 5 8.46 -10.41 7.44
C GLU A 5 9.87 -11.00 7.38
N TYR A 6 10.00 -12.27 6.96
CA TYR A 6 11.31 -12.92 6.90
C TYR A 6 12.24 -12.28 5.87
N GLN A 7 11.69 -11.77 4.75
CA GLN A 7 12.43 -11.04 3.73
C GLN A 7 12.89 -9.67 4.26
N GLY A 8 12.00 -8.94 4.93
CA GLY A 8 12.36 -7.69 5.60
C GLY A 8 13.44 -7.90 6.67
N LYS A 9 13.35 -8.99 7.44
CA LYS A 9 14.40 -9.37 8.41
C LYS A 9 15.70 -9.75 7.73
N GLN A 10 15.67 -10.32 6.54
CA GLN A 10 16.91 -10.56 5.79
C GLN A 10 17.59 -9.24 5.45
N LEU A 11 16.89 -8.25 4.90
CA LEU A 11 17.45 -6.93 4.68
C LEU A 11 17.97 -6.30 5.97
N PHE A 12 17.26 -6.45 7.09
CA PHE A 12 17.72 -5.97 8.39
C PHE A 12 19.06 -6.58 8.79
N ARG A 13 19.22 -7.89 8.66
CA ARG A 13 20.49 -8.57 8.95
C ARG A 13 21.62 -8.10 8.04
N ASP A 14 21.35 -7.90 6.76
CA ASP A 14 22.33 -7.44 5.78
C ASP A 14 22.84 -6.02 6.12
N HIS A 15 21.98 -5.18 6.71
CA HIS A 15 22.33 -3.86 7.25
C HIS A 15 22.71 -3.87 8.74
N GLY A 16 22.90 -5.06 9.33
CA GLY A 16 23.35 -5.22 10.72
C GLY A 16 22.33 -4.79 11.78
N VAL A 17 21.04 -4.71 11.45
CA VAL A 17 19.94 -4.56 12.44
C VAL A 17 19.79 -5.90 13.17
N PRO A 18 19.87 -5.93 14.51
CA PRO A 18 19.69 -7.15 15.28
C PRO A 18 18.27 -7.69 15.13
N THR A 19 18.15 -8.96 14.72
CA THR A 19 16.88 -9.72 14.64
C THR A 19 17.07 -11.06 15.31
N PRO A 20 16.01 -11.69 15.83
CA PRO A 20 16.10 -13.09 16.26
C PRO A 20 16.46 -14.00 15.08
N ASP A 21 17.13 -15.11 15.35
CA ASP A 21 17.40 -16.14 14.37
C ASP A 21 16.07 -16.81 13.95
N GLY A 22 15.95 -17.10 12.65
CA GLY A 22 14.74 -17.71 12.12
C GLY A 22 14.89 -18.20 10.69
N GLN A 23 13.98 -19.10 10.27
CA GLN A 23 13.98 -19.74 8.97
C GLN A 23 12.57 -19.77 8.38
N PRO A 24 12.40 -19.52 7.06
CA PRO A 24 11.13 -19.74 6.37
C PRO A 24 10.85 -21.23 6.22
N ALA A 25 9.56 -21.60 6.18
CA ALA A 25 9.10 -22.95 5.95
C ALA A 25 7.82 -22.95 5.11
N GLN A 26 7.72 -23.85 4.13
CA GLN A 26 6.55 -24.00 3.26
C GLN A 26 5.66 -25.19 3.66
N THR A 27 6.18 -26.06 4.50
CA THR A 27 5.48 -27.24 5.02
C THR A 27 5.60 -27.33 6.55
N ALA A 28 4.67 -28.04 7.18
CA ALA A 28 4.76 -28.31 8.61
C ALA A 28 6.01 -29.12 9.00
N GLN A 29 6.48 -29.97 8.08
CA GLN A 29 7.70 -30.75 8.30
C GLN A 29 8.95 -29.85 8.31
N GLU A 30 9.08 -28.94 7.35
CA GLU A 30 10.16 -27.95 7.32
C GLU A 30 10.12 -27.04 8.56
N ALA A 31 8.91 -26.64 9.02
CA ALA A 31 8.76 -25.84 10.23
C ALA A 31 9.27 -26.57 11.48
N VAL A 32 9.02 -27.87 11.59
CA VAL A 32 9.55 -28.70 12.68
C VAL A 32 11.06 -28.83 12.60
N GLU A 33 11.62 -29.04 11.42
CA GLU A 33 13.08 -29.14 11.22
C GLU A 33 13.76 -27.80 11.59
N ALA A 34 13.22 -26.68 11.14
CA ALA A 34 13.70 -25.36 11.53
C ALA A 34 13.62 -25.13 13.07
N ALA A 35 12.54 -25.56 13.72
CA ALA A 35 12.39 -25.44 15.16
C ALA A 35 13.42 -26.29 15.92
N GLU A 36 13.75 -27.49 15.44
CA GLU A 36 14.79 -28.34 16.01
C GLU A 36 16.20 -27.76 15.89
N GLU A 37 16.49 -27.12 14.75
CA GLU A 37 17.77 -26.44 14.52
C GLU A 37 17.93 -25.18 15.41
N LEU A 38 16.85 -24.38 15.55
CA LEU A 38 16.85 -23.17 16.36
C LEU A 38 16.86 -23.46 17.88
N GLY A 39 16.26 -24.60 18.27
CA GLY A 39 16.06 -24.95 19.68
C GLY A 39 14.82 -24.28 20.28
N TYR A 40 14.09 -25.05 21.08
CA TYR A 40 12.86 -24.59 21.72
C TYR A 40 13.11 -23.69 22.94
N PRO A 41 12.21 -22.73 23.25
CA PRO A 41 10.97 -22.44 22.53
C PRO A 41 11.19 -21.65 21.24
N VAL A 42 10.29 -21.85 20.25
CA VAL A 42 10.25 -21.10 19.00
C VAL A 42 8.88 -20.43 18.80
N VAL A 43 8.82 -19.45 17.90
CA VAL A 43 7.58 -18.79 17.49
C VAL A 43 7.31 -19.11 16.02
N ILE A 44 6.13 -19.66 15.73
CA ILE A 44 5.69 -19.97 14.36
C ILE A 44 4.76 -18.85 13.91
N LYS A 45 5.11 -18.19 12.78
CA LYS A 45 4.44 -16.99 12.28
C LYS A 45 3.96 -17.19 10.83
N ALA A 46 2.69 -16.92 10.58
CA ALA A 46 2.17 -16.82 9.22
C ALA A 46 2.89 -15.71 8.43
N GLN A 47 3.14 -15.93 7.15
CA GLN A 47 3.72 -14.94 6.25
C GLN A 47 2.64 -14.42 5.29
N VAL A 48 2.20 -13.19 5.54
CA VAL A 48 1.24 -12.43 4.73
C VAL A 48 1.63 -10.95 4.73
N LEU A 49 1.26 -10.21 3.68
CA LEU A 49 1.64 -8.79 3.49
C LEU A 49 0.85 -7.80 4.38
N ILE A 50 0.05 -8.28 5.33
CA ILE A 50 -0.73 -7.42 6.23
C ILE A 50 -0.33 -7.60 7.69
N GLY A 51 -0.54 -6.54 8.48
CA GLY A 51 -0.32 -6.54 9.92
C GLY A 51 -1.46 -7.21 10.72
N GLY A 52 -1.22 -7.40 12.04
CA GLY A 52 -2.24 -7.94 12.94
C GLY A 52 -2.36 -9.46 12.92
N ARG A 53 -1.37 -10.17 12.39
CA ARG A 53 -1.29 -11.64 12.34
C ARG A 53 -1.51 -12.30 13.72
N GLY A 54 -0.94 -11.72 14.78
CA GLY A 54 -1.10 -12.22 16.14
C GLY A 54 -2.57 -12.22 16.61
N LYS A 55 -3.31 -11.11 16.37
CA LYS A 55 -4.74 -11.01 16.71
C LYS A 55 -5.60 -12.01 15.92
N ALA A 56 -5.16 -12.40 14.71
CA ALA A 56 -5.84 -13.41 13.89
C ALA A 56 -5.46 -14.86 14.24
N GLY A 57 -4.55 -15.09 15.20
CA GLY A 57 -4.09 -16.43 15.57
C GLY A 57 -2.97 -17.00 14.69
N GLY A 58 -2.42 -16.18 13.78
CA GLY A 58 -1.33 -16.55 12.88
C GLY A 58 0.08 -16.51 13.51
N ILE A 59 0.19 -16.32 14.84
CA ILE A 59 1.44 -16.36 15.58
C ILE A 59 1.25 -17.22 16.82
N LYS A 60 2.07 -18.25 16.97
CA LYS A 60 2.00 -19.19 18.12
C LYS A 60 3.39 -19.58 18.60
N VAL A 61 3.54 -19.70 19.92
CA VAL A 61 4.76 -20.20 20.56
C VAL A 61 4.68 -21.71 20.65
N ALA A 62 5.74 -22.41 20.31
CA ALA A 62 5.89 -23.85 20.45
C ALA A 62 7.07 -24.16 21.39
N ASN A 63 6.82 -24.99 22.41
CA ASN A 63 7.80 -25.37 23.42
C ASN A 63 8.48 -26.70 23.12
N ASP A 64 7.94 -27.46 22.19
CA ASP A 64 8.46 -28.75 21.76
C ASP A 64 8.07 -29.06 20.29
N ARG A 65 8.51 -30.24 19.83
CA ARG A 65 8.30 -30.71 18.46
C ARG A 65 6.81 -30.92 18.13
N GLU A 66 6.03 -31.43 19.09
CA GLU A 66 4.61 -31.73 18.86
C GLU A 66 3.81 -30.44 18.69
N GLU A 67 4.00 -29.48 19.60
CA GLU A 67 3.39 -28.13 19.48
C GLU A 67 3.83 -27.43 18.21
N ALA A 68 5.10 -27.55 17.81
CA ALA A 68 5.58 -26.95 16.56
C ALA A 68 4.84 -27.50 15.34
N ARG A 69 4.63 -28.81 15.27
CA ARG A 69 3.86 -29.46 14.20
C ARG A 69 2.40 -29.02 14.20
N GLU A 70 1.72 -29.11 15.36
CA GLU A 70 0.32 -28.72 15.49
C GLU A 70 0.10 -27.26 15.06
N HIS A 71 0.96 -26.36 15.52
CA HIS A 71 0.86 -24.93 15.19
C HIS A 71 1.16 -24.66 13.72
N ALA A 72 2.14 -25.32 13.14
CA ALA A 72 2.45 -25.18 11.71
C ALA A 72 1.27 -25.66 10.83
N GLU A 73 0.69 -26.84 11.13
CA GLU A 73 -0.49 -27.36 10.42
C GLU A 73 -1.72 -26.45 10.58
N ALA A 74 -1.91 -25.84 11.74
CA ALA A 74 -3.03 -24.95 12.00
C ALA A 74 -2.90 -23.58 11.30
N ILE A 75 -1.67 -23.09 11.12
CA ILE A 75 -1.41 -21.77 10.53
C ILE A 75 -1.29 -21.84 9.00
N LEU A 76 -0.73 -22.94 8.45
CA LEU A 76 -0.66 -23.15 7.02
C LEU A 76 -2.07 -23.25 6.42
N GLY A 77 -2.34 -22.40 5.40
CA GLY A 77 -3.65 -22.34 4.77
C GLY A 77 -4.69 -21.51 5.51
N MET A 78 -4.34 -20.92 6.68
CA MET A 78 -5.24 -20.03 7.43
C MET A 78 -5.54 -18.77 6.64
N ASP A 79 -6.80 -18.35 6.61
CA ASP A 79 -7.20 -17.04 6.15
C ASP A 79 -6.90 -15.97 7.20
N ILE A 80 -6.12 -14.96 6.82
CA ILE A 80 -5.81 -13.81 7.65
C ILE A 80 -6.32 -12.57 6.92
N ARG A 81 -7.54 -12.14 7.23
CA ARG A 81 -8.20 -10.98 6.63
C ARG A 81 -8.25 -11.03 5.09
N GLY A 82 -8.59 -12.17 4.52
CA GLY A 82 -8.70 -12.39 3.08
C GLY A 82 -7.40 -12.83 2.40
N LEU A 83 -6.28 -12.91 3.12
CA LEU A 83 -5.01 -13.44 2.61
C LEU A 83 -4.73 -14.82 3.19
N THR A 84 -4.45 -15.78 2.33
CA THR A 84 -4.10 -17.14 2.75
C THR A 84 -2.61 -17.21 3.10
N GLY A 85 -2.29 -17.62 4.34
CA GLY A 85 -0.92 -17.90 4.78
C GLY A 85 -0.37 -19.17 4.12
N ARG A 86 0.47 -19.02 3.11
CA ARG A 86 1.06 -20.15 2.35
C ARG A 86 2.46 -20.51 2.82
N GLU A 87 3.07 -19.66 3.60
CA GLU A 87 4.42 -19.79 4.14
C GLU A 87 4.43 -19.46 5.61
N LEU A 88 5.36 -20.06 6.33
CA LEU A 88 5.63 -19.82 7.73
C LEU A 88 7.01 -19.21 7.91
N TYR A 89 7.20 -18.51 9.00
CA TYR A 89 8.50 -18.15 9.54
C TYR A 89 8.62 -18.72 10.94
N VAL A 90 9.63 -19.57 11.16
CA VAL A 90 9.95 -20.15 12.47
C VAL A 90 11.09 -19.37 13.06
N GLU A 91 10.92 -18.84 14.25
CA GLU A 91 11.85 -17.90 14.87
C GLU A 91 12.15 -18.30 16.31
N ALA A 92 13.39 -18.17 16.76
CA ALA A 92 13.77 -18.37 18.14
C ALA A 92 13.00 -17.41 19.06
N ALA A 93 12.41 -17.92 20.13
CA ALA A 93 11.68 -17.08 21.08
C ALA A 93 12.64 -16.13 21.79
N THR A 94 12.22 -14.87 21.90
CA THR A 94 13.01 -13.79 22.50
C THR A 94 12.39 -13.39 23.84
N ASP A 95 13.23 -13.15 24.85
CA ASP A 95 12.81 -12.59 26.13
C ASP A 95 12.38 -11.11 25.94
N ILE A 96 11.17 -10.79 26.37
CA ILE A 96 10.55 -9.48 26.16
C ILE A 96 10.44 -8.76 27.51
N ALA A 97 11.24 -7.70 27.70
CA ALA A 97 11.12 -6.82 28.85
C ALA A 97 10.29 -5.55 28.53
N GLU A 98 10.54 -4.93 27.38
CA GLU A 98 9.80 -3.75 26.92
C GLU A 98 9.58 -3.83 25.41
N GLU A 99 8.46 -3.27 24.93
CA GLU A 99 8.09 -3.21 23.52
C GLU A 99 7.96 -1.76 23.07
N TYR A 100 8.67 -1.38 22.02
CA TYR A 100 8.65 -0.06 21.43
C TYR A 100 8.16 -0.14 19.98
N TYR A 101 7.84 1.00 19.41
CA TYR A 101 7.56 1.19 18.00
C TYR A 101 8.67 2.02 17.37
N ALA A 102 9.18 1.63 16.22
CA ALA A 102 10.12 2.40 15.43
C ALA A 102 9.80 2.33 13.93
N ALA A 103 9.88 3.45 13.22
CA ALA A 103 9.72 3.46 11.78
C ALA A 103 10.53 4.57 11.12
N ILE A 104 10.94 4.31 9.88
CA ILE A 104 11.46 5.30 8.94
C ILE A 104 10.55 5.27 7.71
N LEU A 105 10.02 6.41 7.30
CA LEU A 105 9.11 6.50 6.17
C LEU A 105 9.33 7.79 5.37
N LEU A 106 8.85 7.81 4.13
CA LEU A 106 8.84 9.03 3.32
C LEU A 106 7.57 9.85 3.66
N ASP A 107 7.78 10.99 4.34
CA ASP A 107 6.73 11.99 4.49
C ASP A 107 6.57 12.80 3.20
N ARG A 108 5.55 12.47 2.42
CA ARG A 108 5.26 13.12 1.13
C ARG A 108 4.85 14.59 1.28
N GLY A 109 4.25 14.95 2.42
CA GLY A 109 3.86 16.34 2.72
C GLY A 109 5.08 17.21 2.96
N ALA A 110 6.00 16.75 3.78
CA ALA A 110 7.28 17.42 4.05
C ALA A 110 8.33 17.19 2.95
N LYS A 111 8.14 16.20 2.07
CA LYS A 111 9.09 15.77 1.03
C LYS A 111 10.45 15.34 1.60
N GLN A 112 10.43 14.70 2.75
CA GLN A 112 11.62 14.29 3.47
C GLN A 112 11.37 12.94 4.16
N PRO A 113 12.44 12.13 4.38
CA PRO A 113 12.37 11.01 5.31
C PRO A 113 11.98 11.48 6.71
N MET A 114 11.14 10.70 7.37
CA MET A 114 10.76 10.94 8.76
C MET A 114 11.03 9.69 9.59
N ALA A 115 11.74 9.85 10.68
CA ALA A 115 11.96 8.83 11.70
C ALA A 115 10.94 8.99 12.83
N MET A 116 10.38 7.89 13.28
CA MET A 116 9.39 7.80 14.34
C MET A 116 9.84 6.83 15.42
N LEU A 117 9.52 7.15 16.67
CA LEU A 117 9.79 6.30 17.82
C LEU A 117 8.69 6.48 18.88
N SER A 118 8.22 5.38 19.48
CA SER A 118 7.31 5.40 20.63
C SER A 118 7.64 4.28 21.61
N ARG A 119 7.41 4.52 22.89
CA ARG A 119 7.46 3.49 23.95
C ARG A 119 6.25 2.55 23.93
N MET A 120 5.28 2.81 23.08
CA MET A 120 4.08 1.99 22.93
C MET A 120 4.24 1.10 21.71
N GLY A 121 4.85 -0.07 21.87
CA GLY A 121 4.98 -1.08 20.82
C GLY A 121 3.91 -2.16 20.90
N GLY A 122 3.88 -3.08 19.92
CA GLY A 122 2.97 -4.23 19.88
C GLY A 122 1.50 -3.88 19.56
N MET A 123 1.19 -2.63 19.29
CA MET A 123 -0.15 -2.16 18.90
C MET A 123 -0.11 -1.34 17.62
N HIS A 124 -1.27 -1.10 17.01
CA HIS A 124 -1.34 -0.30 15.79
C HIS A 124 -0.92 1.16 16.05
N VAL A 125 -0.05 1.70 15.21
CA VAL A 125 0.46 3.07 15.36
C VAL A 125 -0.66 4.11 15.25
N GLU A 126 -1.69 3.83 14.47
CA GLU A 126 -2.88 4.64 14.32
C GLU A 126 -3.64 4.75 15.66
N GLU A 127 -3.78 3.64 16.41
CA GLU A 127 -4.37 3.64 17.74
C GLU A 127 -3.56 4.49 18.74
N ILE A 128 -2.23 4.48 18.62
CA ILE A 128 -1.36 5.33 19.44
C ILE A 128 -1.58 6.80 19.07
N ALA A 129 -1.60 7.11 17.77
CA ALA A 129 -1.77 8.46 17.27
C ALA A 129 -3.13 9.07 17.63
N GLU A 130 -4.20 8.27 17.68
CA GLU A 130 -5.53 8.71 18.08
C GLU A 130 -5.63 8.97 19.60
N ARG A 131 -5.04 8.09 20.42
CA ARG A 131 -5.12 8.19 21.89
C ARG A 131 -4.19 9.24 22.47
N ASP A 132 -2.96 9.27 21.99
CA ASP A 132 -1.92 10.18 22.46
C ASP A 132 -0.93 10.50 21.32
N PRO A 133 -1.23 11.50 20.48
CA PRO A 133 -0.34 11.91 19.39
C PRO A 133 1.08 12.30 19.86
N ALA A 134 1.21 12.73 21.14
CA ALA A 134 2.50 13.12 21.72
C ALA A 134 3.36 11.92 22.13
N ALA A 135 2.78 10.72 22.26
CA ALA A 135 3.52 9.49 22.55
C ALA A 135 4.39 9.03 21.36
N ILE A 136 4.19 9.59 20.17
CA ILE A 136 5.02 9.28 18.99
C ILE A 136 5.96 10.45 18.72
N ALA A 137 7.22 10.29 19.08
CA ALA A 137 8.28 11.22 18.69
C ALA A 137 8.54 11.15 17.19
N ARG A 138 8.74 12.30 16.54
CA ARG A 138 8.95 12.41 15.08
C ARG A 138 10.09 13.38 14.78
N VAL A 139 10.97 12.97 13.87
CA VAL A 139 12.04 13.84 13.37
C VAL A 139 12.14 13.68 11.85
N HIS A 140 12.02 14.80 11.13
CA HIS A 140 12.35 14.83 9.71
C HIS A 140 13.86 14.87 9.52
N VAL A 141 14.35 14.17 8.54
CA VAL A 141 15.79 14.05 8.23
C VAL A 141 16.05 14.71 6.88
N ASP A 142 16.91 15.72 6.87
CA ASP A 142 17.38 16.31 5.62
C ASP A 142 18.20 15.25 4.86
N PRO A 143 17.82 14.88 3.62
CA PRO A 143 18.50 13.83 2.87
C PRO A 143 19.98 14.16 2.56
N LEU A 144 20.37 15.45 2.56
CA LEU A 144 21.77 15.85 2.38
C LEU A 144 22.62 15.67 3.63
N VAL A 145 21.98 15.73 4.80
CA VAL A 145 22.65 15.55 6.12
C VAL A 145 22.64 14.08 6.54
N GLY A 146 21.57 13.36 6.19
CA GLY A 146 21.31 12.00 6.63
C GLY A 146 20.95 11.91 8.12
N PHE A 147 20.70 10.69 8.59
CA PHE A 147 20.36 10.45 9.99
C PHE A 147 21.63 10.47 10.84
N GLN A 148 21.67 11.35 11.84
CA GLN A 148 22.80 11.57 12.71
C GLN A 148 22.47 11.22 14.17
N ASP A 149 23.48 11.00 14.99
CA ASP A 149 23.32 10.70 16.41
C ASP A 149 22.43 11.68 17.18
N PHE A 150 22.40 12.95 16.77
CA PHE A 150 21.53 13.92 17.44
C PHE A 150 20.05 13.70 17.12
N HIS A 151 19.72 13.20 15.92
CA HIS A 151 18.35 12.79 15.58
C HIS A 151 17.90 11.62 16.46
N ALA A 152 18.76 10.61 16.60
CA ALA A 152 18.50 9.45 17.45
C ALA A 152 18.30 9.85 18.92
N ARG A 153 19.19 10.69 19.47
CA ARG A 153 19.07 11.18 20.84
C ARG A 153 17.79 11.98 21.04
N ARG A 154 17.46 12.87 20.11
CA ARG A 154 16.24 13.67 20.16
C ARG A 154 14.99 12.77 20.19
N LEU A 155 14.89 11.81 19.28
CA LEU A 155 13.78 10.83 19.26
C LEU A 155 13.66 10.09 20.58
N CYS A 156 14.79 9.57 21.10
CA CYS A 156 14.78 8.83 22.36
C CYS A 156 14.34 9.69 23.55
N PHE A 157 14.77 10.95 23.63
CA PHE A 157 14.35 11.85 24.71
C PHE A 157 12.88 12.23 24.57
N GLU A 158 12.41 12.59 23.39
CA GLU A 158 11.02 12.94 23.13
C GLU A 158 10.07 11.76 23.36
N ALA A 159 10.47 10.54 22.99
CA ALA A 159 9.71 9.31 23.25
C ALA A 159 9.81 8.82 24.72
N GLY A 160 10.66 9.45 25.55
CA GLY A 160 10.86 9.05 26.95
C GLY A 160 11.56 7.70 27.12
N ILE A 161 12.47 7.33 26.22
CA ILE A 161 13.25 6.08 26.29
C ILE A 161 14.15 6.10 27.52
N PRO A 162 14.22 5.00 28.31
CA PRO A 162 15.12 4.90 29.47
C PRO A 162 16.60 5.13 29.11
N GLY A 163 17.32 5.84 29.97
CA GLY A 163 18.68 6.31 29.70
C GLY A 163 19.70 5.22 29.36
N ASP A 164 19.53 4.04 29.94
CA ASP A 164 20.37 2.86 29.72
C ASP A 164 20.24 2.21 28.35
N VAL A 165 19.10 2.40 27.67
CA VAL A 165 18.87 1.86 26.31
C VAL A 165 18.85 2.93 25.21
N ILE A 166 19.03 4.22 25.51
CA ILE A 166 19.08 5.28 24.48
C ILE A 166 20.16 4.99 23.43
N ARG A 167 21.33 4.53 23.86
CA ARG A 167 22.43 4.27 22.92
C ARG A 167 22.16 3.09 21.98
N PRO A 168 21.75 1.90 22.45
CA PRO A 168 21.43 0.79 21.56
C PRO A 168 20.18 1.08 20.68
N VAL A 169 19.12 1.74 21.20
CA VAL A 169 17.97 2.16 20.40
C VAL A 169 18.41 3.14 19.31
N GLY A 170 19.23 4.13 19.64
CA GLY A 170 19.76 5.10 18.67
C GLY A 170 20.61 4.46 17.58
N ALA A 171 21.45 3.48 17.92
CA ALA A 171 22.24 2.73 16.97
C ALA A 171 21.37 1.91 16.02
N LEU A 172 20.30 1.29 16.53
CA LEU A 172 19.34 0.54 15.70
C LEU A 172 18.58 1.48 14.75
N LEU A 173 18.10 2.64 15.22
CA LEU A 173 17.44 3.64 14.37
C LEU A 173 18.34 4.11 13.22
N ALA A 174 19.64 4.29 13.46
CA ALA A 174 20.58 4.65 12.41
C ALA A 174 20.68 3.56 11.32
N ARG A 175 20.71 2.28 11.71
CA ARG A 175 20.73 1.15 10.76
C ARG A 175 19.41 1.00 10.00
N LEU A 176 18.26 1.25 10.65
CA LEU A 176 16.97 1.28 9.95
C LEU A 176 16.93 2.40 8.89
N TYR A 177 17.55 3.55 9.19
CA TYR A 177 17.66 4.64 8.22
C TYR A 177 18.61 4.27 7.07
N GLU A 178 19.73 3.61 7.34
CA GLU A 178 20.64 3.07 6.31
C GLU A 178 19.87 2.09 5.40
N THR A 179 19.14 1.13 5.97
CA THR A 179 18.28 0.21 5.22
C THR A 179 17.27 0.97 4.36
N PHE A 180 16.61 2.00 4.93
CA PHE A 180 15.63 2.82 4.20
C PHE A 180 16.23 3.50 2.97
N VAL A 181 17.43 4.06 3.09
CA VAL A 181 18.09 4.80 2.01
C VAL A 181 18.71 3.86 0.98
N GLU A 182 19.45 2.84 1.44
CA GLU A 182 20.21 1.96 0.56
C GLU A 182 19.34 1.01 -0.24
N GLU A 183 18.16 0.63 0.30
CA GLU A 183 17.19 -0.23 -0.38
C GLU A 183 16.08 0.55 -1.13
N ASP A 184 16.20 1.87 -1.23
CA ASP A 184 15.12 2.72 -1.80
C ASP A 184 13.76 2.43 -1.17
N ALA A 185 13.72 2.24 0.14
CA ALA A 185 12.48 1.92 0.83
C ALA A 185 11.57 3.16 0.95
N MET A 186 10.28 2.93 0.93
CA MET A 186 9.23 3.90 1.22
C MET A 186 8.79 3.82 2.68
N LEU A 187 8.98 2.65 3.30
CA LEU A 187 8.69 2.35 4.68
C LEU A 187 9.67 1.27 5.19
N VAL A 188 10.22 1.51 6.37
CA VAL A 188 10.91 0.52 7.20
C VAL A 188 10.33 0.63 8.59
N GLU A 189 9.60 -0.37 9.05
CA GLU A 189 8.89 -0.37 10.33
C GLU A 189 9.25 -1.59 11.16
N VAL A 190 9.41 -1.38 12.46
CA VAL A 190 9.62 -2.41 13.47
C VAL A 190 8.57 -2.26 14.56
N ASN A 191 7.67 -3.24 14.67
CA ASN A 191 6.59 -3.21 15.64
C ASN A 191 6.20 -4.62 16.15
N PRO A 192 6.75 -5.08 17.28
CA PRO A 192 7.55 -4.30 18.23
C PRO A 192 9.07 -4.28 17.97
N LEU A 193 9.68 -3.21 18.40
CA LEU A 193 11.11 -3.13 18.71
C LEU A 193 11.28 -3.54 20.16
N LEU A 194 12.00 -4.61 20.41
CA LEU A 194 12.16 -5.17 21.76
C LEU A 194 13.35 -4.61 22.50
N VAL A 195 13.15 -4.45 23.81
CA VAL A 195 14.24 -4.44 24.79
C VAL A 195 14.17 -5.74 25.57
N THR A 196 15.25 -6.50 25.57
CA THR A 196 15.35 -7.77 26.31
C THR A 196 15.63 -7.56 27.79
N GLY A 197 15.51 -8.61 28.60
CA GLY A 197 15.94 -8.58 30.01
C GLY A 197 17.42 -8.26 30.21
N SER A 198 18.29 -8.59 29.24
CA SER A 198 19.70 -8.21 29.20
C SER A 198 19.95 -6.78 28.72
N ARG A 199 18.89 -6.03 28.38
CA ARG A 199 18.93 -4.64 27.84
C ARG A 199 19.47 -4.57 26.40
N ASP A 200 19.48 -5.67 25.68
CA ASP A 200 19.72 -5.67 24.25
C ASP A 200 18.50 -5.18 23.48
N VAL A 201 18.72 -4.57 22.31
CA VAL A 201 17.63 -4.04 21.47
C VAL A 201 17.57 -4.84 20.17
N VAL A 202 16.38 -5.37 19.86
CA VAL A 202 16.16 -6.35 18.78
C VAL A 202 14.90 -5.99 18.00
N ALA A 203 14.94 -6.09 16.67
CA ALA A 203 13.78 -5.97 15.81
C ALA A 203 13.02 -7.31 15.76
N LEU A 204 11.88 -7.41 16.46
CA LEU A 204 11.08 -8.64 16.50
C LEU A 204 10.18 -8.82 15.29
N ASP A 205 9.76 -7.75 14.67
CA ASP A 205 8.99 -7.76 13.42
C ASP A 205 9.72 -6.90 12.37
N ALA A 206 9.39 -7.08 11.12
CA ALA A 206 9.91 -6.28 10.02
C ALA A 206 8.81 -6.06 8.98
N LYS A 207 8.49 -4.80 8.73
CA LYS A 207 7.63 -4.39 7.63
C LYS A 207 8.42 -3.43 6.76
N VAL A 208 8.73 -3.88 5.55
CA VAL A 208 9.51 -3.11 4.58
C VAL A 208 8.74 -2.99 3.27
N THR A 209 8.61 -1.76 2.79
CA THR A 209 8.07 -1.45 1.46
C THR A 209 9.16 -0.78 0.65
N VAL A 210 9.60 -1.41 -0.43
CA VAL A 210 10.59 -0.87 -1.37
C VAL A 210 9.89 -0.18 -2.53
N ASP A 211 10.46 0.92 -3.04
CA ASP A 211 9.94 1.59 -4.22
C ASP A 211 10.00 0.65 -5.44
N GLY A 212 8.83 0.31 -5.98
CA GLY A 212 8.75 -0.56 -7.16
C GLY A 212 9.48 0.00 -8.38
N ASN A 213 9.64 1.32 -8.47
CA ASN A 213 10.37 1.97 -9.56
C ASN A 213 11.89 1.87 -9.40
N ALA A 214 12.39 1.52 -8.23
CA ALA A 214 13.82 1.36 -7.95
C ALA A 214 14.31 -0.10 -8.11
N LEU A 215 13.42 -1.08 -8.26
CA LEU A 215 13.76 -2.51 -8.30
C LEU A 215 14.76 -2.88 -9.41
N PHE A 216 14.86 -2.08 -10.46
CA PHE A 216 15.87 -2.30 -11.52
C PHE A 216 17.33 -2.24 -11.02
N ARG A 217 17.56 -1.58 -9.90
CA ARG A 217 18.88 -1.50 -9.23
C ARG A 217 19.01 -2.36 -7.98
N HIS A 218 17.92 -3.06 -7.60
CA HIS A 218 17.86 -4.02 -6.49
C HIS A 218 17.39 -5.39 -6.99
N PRO A 219 18.19 -6.11 -7.83
CA PRO A 219 17.77 -7.38 -8.41
C PRO A 219 17.49 -8.46 -7.36
N ASP A 220 18.22 -8.45 -6.25
CA ASP A 220 18.04 -9.42 -5.16
C ASP A 220 16.69 -9.17 -4.44
N VAL A 221 16.34 -7.92 -4.20
CA VAL A 221 15.02 -7.55 -3.66
C VAL A 221 13.91 -7.86 -4.65
N ALA A 222 14.12 -7.57 -5.95
CA ALA A 222 13.16 -7.91 -6.99
C ALA A 222 12.86 -9.42 -7.06
N ALA A 223 13.87 -10.26 -6.79
CA ALA A 223 13.73 -11.72 -6.73
C ALA A 223 12.92 -12.20 -5.49
N MET A 224 12.81 -11.39 -4.45
CA MET A 224 11.99 -11.68 -3.26
C MET A 224 10.49 -11.53 -3.50
N ARG A 225 10.06 -11.04 -4.66
CA ARG A 225 8.64 -10.88 -4.98
C ARG A 225 7.91 -12.20 -4.85
N ASN A 226 6.82 -12.18 -4.09
CA ASN A 226 5.92 -13.32 -3.97
C ASN A 226 4.69 -13.11 -4.88
N PRO A 227 4.63 -13.74 -6.07
CA PRO A 227 3.51 -13.55 -6.99
C PRO A 227 2.15 -13.96 -6.40
N SER A 228 2.13 -14.91 -5.48
CA SER A 228 0.89 -15.38 -4.85
C SER A 228 0.31 -14.40 -3.83
N ALA A 229 1.03 -13.37 -3.45
CA ALA A 229 0.59 -12.30 -2.56
C ALA A 229 0.06 -11.07 -3.32
N ASP A 230 0.32 -10.98 -4.62
CA ASP A 230 -0.20 -9.93 -5.49
C ASP A 230 -1.67 -10.21 -5.87
N ASP A 231 -2.43 -9.16 -6.14
CA ASP A 231 -3.75 -9.31 -6.75
C ASP A 231 -3.63 -9.95 -8.15
N PRO A 232 -4.46 -10.95 -8.51
CA PRO A 232 -4.34 -11.66 -9.78
C PRO A 232 -4.44 -10.74 -11.01
N GLN A 233 -5.28 -9.70 -10.97
CA GLN A 233 -5.40 -8.75 -12.07
C GLN A 233 -4.17 -7.85 -12.19
N GLU A 234 -3.60 -7.41 -11.05
CA GLU A 234 -2.35 -6.63 -11.04
C GLU A 234 -1.17 -7.45 -11.53
N GLN A 235 -1.12 -8.74 -11.16
CA GLN A 235 -0.10 -9.66 -11.68
C GLN A 235 -0.23 -9.83 -13.20
N MET A 236 -1.45 -10.13 -13.69
CA MET A 236 -1.73 -10.30 -15.13
C MET A 236 -1.36 -9.03 -15.92
N ALA A 237 -1.72 -7.85 -15.41
CA ALA A 237 -1.39 -6.58 -16.04
C ALA A 237 0.12 -6.35 -16.12
N ARG A 238 0.85 -6.64 -15.05
CA ARG A 238 2.31 -6.49 -15.00
C ARG A 238 3.02 -7.41 -15.99
N GLU A 239 2.61 -8.67 -16.08
CA GLU A 239 3.16 -9.64 -17.04
C GLU A 239 2.99 -9.17 -18.50
N ARG A 240 1.95 -8.37 -18.77
CA ARG A 240 1.66 -7.75 -20.08
C ARG A 240 2.22 -6.34 -20.24
N GLY A 241 2.98 -5.84 -19.24
CA GLY A 241 3.60 -4.52 -19.27
C GLY A 241 2.62 -3.36 -19.13
N LEU A 242 1.44 -3.59 -18.55
CA LEU A 242 0.42 -2.57 -18.28
C LEU A 242 0.56 -2.01 -16.86
N THR A 243 0.25 -0.72 -16.72
CA THR A 243 0.15 -0.06 -15.41
C THR A 243 -1.30 -0.15 -14.90
N TYR A 244 -1.53 -1.04 -13.95
CA TYR A 244 -2.85 -1.34 -13.40
C TYR A 244 -2.83 -1.30 -11.88
N VAL A 245 -3.89 -0.75 -11.30
CA VAL A 245 -4.16 -0.81 -9.86
C VAL A 245 -5.63 -1.21 -9.67
N LYS A 246 -5.89 -2.24 -8.89
CA LYS A 246 -7.24 -2.67 -8.56
C LYS A 246 -7.89 -1.73 -7.55
N LEU A 247 -9.17 -1.45 -7.75
CA LEU A 247 -10.03 -0.68 -6.84
C LEU A 247 -11.30 -1.48 -6.52
N ASP A 248 -12.09 -1.02 -5.55
CA ASP A 248 -13.28 -1.73 -5.07
C ASP A 248 -14.58 -1.40 -5.79
N GLY A 249 -14.51 -0.88 -7.02
CA GLY A 249 -15.67 -0.49 -7.80
C GLY A 249 -16.19 -1.56 -8.74
N ASN A 250 -17.07 -1.12 -9.65
CA ASN A 250 -17.69 -1.95 -10.67
C ASN A 250 -17.65 -1.32 -12.08
N ILE A 251 -16.99 -0.18 -12.25
CA ILE A 251 -16.77 0.45 -13.54
C ILE A 251 -15.30 0.34 -13.91
N GLY A 252 -14.98 -0.52 -14.88
CA GLY A 252 -13.65 -0.63 -15.44
C GLY A 252 -13.25 0.66 -16.15
N VAL A 253 -12.03 1.16 -15.89
CA VAL A 253 -11.54 2.41 -16.50
C VAL A 253 -10.23 2.15 -17.24
N LEU A 254 -10.17 2.60 -18.49
CA LEU A 254 -8.96 2.64 -19.29
C LEU A 254 -8.76 4.03 -19.88
N GLY A 255 -7.53 4.51 -19.84
CA GLY A 255 -7.11 5.74 -20.52
C GLY A 255 -5.65 5.69 -20.95
N ASN A 256 -5.20 6.74 -21.60
CA ASN A 256 -3.82 6.91 -22.01
C ASN A 256 -3.20 8.12 -21.30
N GLY A 257 -2.32 7.82 -20.37
CA GLY A 257 -1.67 8.77 -19.49
C GLY A 257 -2.30 8.85 -18.10
N ALA A 258 -1.48 8.70 -17.07
CA ALA A 258 -1.90 8.58 -15.68
C ALA A 258 -2.80 9.74 -15.21
N GLY A 259 -2.50 10.99 -15.62
CA GLY A 259 -3.30 12.16 -15.26
C GLY A 259 -4.72 12.10 -15.82
N LEU A 260 -4.89 11.65 -17.07
CA LEU A 260 -6.20 11.47 -17.68
C LEU A 260 -6.99 10.37 -16.99
N VAL A 261 -6.34 9.25 -16.69
CA VAL A 261 -6.99 8.13 -15.97
C VAL A 261 -7.45 8.58 -14.60
N MET A 262 -6.61 9.24 -13.80
CA MET A 262 -6.99 9.75 -12.47
C MET A 262 -8.17 10.72 -12.56
N SER A 263 -8.14 11.68 -13.50
CA SER A 263 -9.27 12.59 -13.73
C SER A 263 -10.54 11.84 -14.14
N THR A 264 -10.40 10.75 -14.89
CA THR A 264 -11.55 9.89 -15.28
C THR A 264 -12.15 9.19 -14.08
N LEU A 265 -11.31 8.67 -13.16
CA LEU A 265 -11.78 8.07 -11.90
C LEU A 265 -12.57 9.09 -11.08
N ASP A 266 -12.06 10.32 -10.93
CA ASP A 266 -12.73 11.40 -10.21
C ASP A 266 -14.10 11.73 -10.83
N VAL A 267 -14.17 11.83 -12.16
CA VAL A 267 -15.43 12.14 -12.85
C VAL A 267 -16.45 10.99 -12.75
N VAL A 268 -16.01 9.73 -12.78
CA VAL A 268 -16.86 8.56 -12.51
C VAL A 268 -17.41 8.63 -11.09
N ALA A 269 -16.57 8.96 -10.10
CA ALA A 269 -17.01 9.11 -8.72
C ALA A 269 -18.00 10.29 -8.55
N GLN A 270 -17.76 11.43 -9.21
CA GLN A 270 -18.68 12.58 -9.21
C GLN A 270 -20.03 12.24 -9.85
N ALA A 271 -20.06 11.36 -10.85
CA ALA A 271 -21.30 10.86 -11.47
C ALA A 271 -22.04 9.83 -10.59
N GLY A 272 -21.51 9.49 -9.41
CA GLY A 272 -22.08 8.52 -8.47
C GLY A 272 -21.67 7.08 -8.72
N GLY A 273 -20.68 6.83 -9.60
CA GLY A 273 -20.13 5.51 -9.88
C GLY A 273 -18.93 5.17 -8.99
N ARG A 274 -18.52 3.90 -9.04
CA ARG A 274 -17.33 3.40 -8.33
C ARG A 274 -16.35 2.78 -9.33
N PRO A 275 -15.16 3.38 -9.56
CA PRO A 275 -14.15 2.79 -10.43
C PRO A 275 -13.65 1.45 -9.88
N ALA A 276 -13.53 0.44 -10.77
CA ALA A 276 -13.03 -0.89 -10.45
C ALA A 276 -11.50 -0.98 -10.51
N ASN A 277 -10.88 -0.08 -11.28
CA ASN A 277 -9.44 -0.07 -11.46
C ASN A 277 -8.94 1.29 -11.97
N PHE A 278 -7.65 1.51 -11.79
CA PHE A 278 -6.84 2.42 -12.58
C PHE A 278 -6.13 1.60 -13.66
N LEU A 279 -6.21 1.98 -14.95
CA LEU A 279 -5.39 1.41 -16.01
C LEU A 279 -4.93 2.49 -16.98
N ASP A 280 -3.61 2.67 -17.04
CA ASP A 280 -2.95 3.52 -18.03
C ASP A 280 -2.31 2.64 -19.11
N ALA A 281 -2.85 2.72 -20.32
CA ALA A 281 -2.31 2.01 -21.47
C ALA A 281 -1.00 2.64 -22.00
N GLY A 282 -0.59 3.81 -21.45
CA GLY A 282 0.61 4.51 -21.86
C GLY A 282 0.46 5.32 -23.14
N GLY A 283 1.45 6.17 -23.41
CA GLY A 283 1.53 6.95 -24.62
C GLY A 283 2.01 6.12 -25.82
N GLY A 284 1.26 6.15 -26.94
CA GLY A 284 1.60 5.40 -28.15
C GLY A 284 1.20 3.93 -28.12
N SER A 285 0.19 3.58 -27.32
CA SER A 285 -0.34 2.21 -27.20
C SER A 285 -0.75 1.66 -28.56
N LYS A 286 -0.26 0.46 -28.87
CA LYS A 286 -0.61 -0.30 -30.06
C LYS A 286 -1.90 -1.09 -29.83
N ALA A 287 -2.51 -1.59 -30.92
CA ALA A 287 -3.74 -2.37 -30.87
C ALA A 287 -3.64 -3.59 -29.90
N GLU A 288 -2.49 -4.25 -29.85
CA GLU A 288 -2.23 -5.41 -28.97
C GLU A 288 -2.35 -5.05 -27.47
N ALA A 289 -1.79 -3.89 -27.06
CA ALA A 289 -1.89 -3.41 -25.69
C ALA A 289 -3.34 -3.08 -25.27
N ILE A 290 -4.19 -2.71 -26.24
CA ILE A 290 -5.61 -2.48 -25.99
C ILE A 290 -6.34 -3.82 -25.74
N VAL A 291 -6.02 -4.87 -26.50
CA VAL A 291 -6.55 -6.22 -26.28
C VAL A 291 -6.18 -6.71 -24.87
N ASP A 292 -4.90 -6.63 -24.53
CA ASP A 292 -4.40 -7.01 -23.21
C ASP A 292 -5.09 -6.25 -22.07
N ALA A 293 -5.30 -4.92 -22.27
CA ALA A 293 -5.95 -4.08 -21.28
C ALA A 293 -7.44 -4.45 -21.07
N VAL A 294 -8.16 -4.76 -22.16
CA VAL A 294 -9.56 -5.23 -22.09
C VAL A 294 -9.65 -6.57 -21.36
N GLU A 295 -8.77 -7.53 -21.67
CA GLU A 295 -8.74 -8.81 -20.97
C GLU A 295 -8.48 -8.65 -19.47
N VAL A 296 -7.53 -7.81 -19.07
CA VAL A 296 -7.23 -7.57 -17.66
C VAL A 296 -8.45 -6.96 -16.94
N ILE A 297 -9.10 -5.95 -17.51
CA ILE A 297 -10.28 -5.35 -16.90
C ILE A 297 -11.42 -6.36 -16.76
N LEU A 298 -11.71 -7.12 -17.83
CA LEU A 298 -12.81 -8.10 -17.85
C LEU A 298 -12.53 -9.36 -17.02
N SER A 299 -11.28 -9.58 -16.59
CA SER A 299 -10.95 -10.65 -15.65
C SER A 299 -11.49 -10.40 -14.24
N ASP A 300 -11.91 -9.17 -13.91
CA ASP A 300 -12.59 -8.85 -12.66
C ASP A 300 -14.12 -9.09 -12.82
N PRO A 301 -14.69 -10.10 -12.13
CA PRO A 301 -16.12 -10.41 -12.22
C PRO A 301 -17.02 -9.34 -11.60
N LYS A 302 -16.46 -8.34 -10.92
CA LYS A 302 -17.21 -7.21 -10.37
C LYS A 302 -17.48 -6.10 -11.39
N VAL A 303 -16.80 -6.13 -12.53
CA VAL A 303 -16.97 -5.10 -13.57
C VAL A 303 -18.32 -5.28 -14.27
N ASP A 304 -19.17 -4.27 -14.16
CA ASP A 304 -20.51 -4.21 -14.78
C ASP A 304 -20.54 -3.32 -16.04
N ALA A 305 -19.60 -2.40 -16.20
CA ALA A 305 -19.40 -1.56 -17.39
C ALA A 305 -17.95 -1.12 -17.53
N VAL A 306 -17.51 -0.79 -18.75
CA VAL A 306 -16.15 -0.31 -19.01
C VAL A 306 -16.18 1.08 -19.65
N LEU A 307 -15.39 2.01 -19.12
CA LEU A 307 -15.18 3.35 -19.65
C LEU A 307 -13.79 3.48 -20.28
N PHE A 308 -13.77 3.65 -21.60
CA PHE A 308 -12.61 3.94 -22.41
C PHE A 308 -12.50 5.46 -22.65
N ASN A 309 -11.52 6.11 -22.05
CA ASN A 309 -11.31 7.55 -22.21
C ASN A 309 -9.93 7.81 -22.79
N ILE A 310 -9.88 8.11 -24.07
CA ILE A 310 -8.65 8.37 -24.82
C ILE A 310 -8.58 9.84 -25.25
N PHE A 311 -7.45 10.46 -24.94
CA PHE A 311 -7.06 11.74 -25.52
C PHE A 311 -5.85 11.54 -26.43
N GLY A 312 -6.12 11.63 -27.74
CA GLY A 312 -5.10 11.46 -28.77
C GLY A 312 -4.09 12.60 -28.76
N GLY A 313 -2.84 12.23 -28.55
CA GLY A 313 -1.66 13.04 -28.74
C GLY A 313 -0.66 12.24 -29.57
N ILE A 314 0.36 11.65 -28.90
CA ILE A 314 1.22 10.61 -29.49
C ILE A 314 0.39 9.35 -29.77
N THR A 315 -0.50 8.99 -28.86
CA THR A 315 -1.51 7.93 -29.07
C THR A 315 -2.50 8.40 -30.15
N ARG A 316 -2.81 7.58 -31.12
CA ARG A 316 -3.73 7.89 -32.21
C ARG A 316 -5.07 7.19 -31.95
N CYS A 317 -6.17 7.94 -32.00
CA CYS A 317 -7.50 7.40 -31.74
C CYS A 317 -7.93 6.33 -32.74
N ASP A 318 -7.48 6.40 -34.00
CA ASP A 318 -7.74 5.36 -35.00
C ASP A 318 -7.04 4.02 -34.69
N GLU A 319 -5.82 4.04 -34.14
CA GLU A 319 -5.12 2.84 -33.69
C GLU A 319 -5.82 2.19 -32.48
N VAL A 320 -6.24 3.02 -31.52
CA VAL A 320 -7.01 2.55 -30.35
C VAL A 320 -8.34 1.94 -30.79
N ALA A 321 -9.05 2.58 -31.73
CA ALA A 321 -10.30 2.07 -32.27
C ALA A 321 -10.12 0.69 -32.95
N ARG A 322 -9.05 0.51 -33.75
CA ARG A 322 -8.71 -0.80 -34.34
C ARG A 322 -8.40 -1.83 -33.27
N GLY A 323 -7.66 -1.44 -32.22
CA GLY A 323 -7.38 -2.32 -31.09
C GLY A 323 -8.67 -2.77 -30.39
N LEU A 324 -9.61 -1.86 -30.16
CA LEU A 324 -10.89 -2.18 -29.55
C LEU A 324 -11.72 -3.13 -30.43
N VAL A 325 -11.81 -2.89 -31.74
CA VAL A 325 -12.48 -3.78 -32.69
C VAL A 325 -11.84 -5.17 -32.68
N THR A 326 -10.50 -5.24 -32.60
CA THR A 326 -9.77 -6.50 -32.51
C THR A 326 -10.09 -7.24 -31.21
N ALA A 327 -10.11 -6.51 -30.09
CA ALA A 327 -10.46 -7.09 -28.79
C ALA A 327 -11.87 -7.72 -28.79
N PHE A 328 -12.86 -7.01 -29.31
CA PHE A 328 -14.23 -7.53 -29.44
C PHE A 328 -14.35 -8.76 -30.39
N GLY A 329 -13.42 -8.92 -31.32
CA GLY A 329 -13.33 -10.11 -32.16
C GLY A 329 -12.64 -11.32 -31.50
N GLN A 330 -11.92 -11.11 -30.41
CA GLN A 330 -11.10 -12.14 -29.74
C GLN A 330 -11.59 -12.51 -28.34
N ILE A 331 -12.26 -11.58 -27.67
CA ILE A 331 -12.71 -11.70 -26.28
C ILE A 331 -14.23 -11.73 -26.26
N ASP A 332 -14.80 -12.60 -25.43
CA ASP A 332 -16.25 -12.59 -25.18
C ASP A 332 -16.60 -11.41 -24.24
N VAL A 333 -17.03 -10.31 -24.85
CA VAL A 333 -17.38 -9.08 -24.15
C VAL A 333 -18.84 -9.13 -23.70
N THR A 334 -19.05 -9.29 -22.40
CA THR A 334 -20.38 -9.47 -21.80
C THR A 334 -20.93 -8.23 -21.10
N VAL A 335 -20.14 -7.15 -21.02
CA VAL A 335 -20.51 -5.90 -20.35
C VAL A 335 -20.50 -4.72 -21.34
N PRO A 336 -21.30 -3.67 -21.10
CA PRO A 336 -21.34 -2.51 -21.97
C PRO A 336 -20.03 -1.68 -21.87
N PHE A 337 -19.65 -1.09 -23.01
CA PHE A 337 -18.50 -0.20 -23.15
C PHE A 337 -18.95 1.21 -23.51
N VAL A 338 -18.43 2.20 -22.80
CA VAL A 338 -18.55 3.60 -23.16
C VAL A 338 -17.20 4.10 -23.66
N VAL A 339 -17.16 4.61 -24.88
CA VAL A 339 -15.92 5.00 -25.54
C VAL A 339 -15.92 6.51 -25.81
N ARG A 340 -14.93 7.21 -25.29
CA ARG A 340 -14.66 8.59 -25.64
C ARG A 340 -13.31 8.66 -26.33
N LEU A 341 -13.32 9.11 -27.58
CA LEU A 341 -12.13 9.40 -28.37
C LEU A 341 -12.10 10.89 -28.70
N ASP A 342 -11.00 11.56 -28.38
CA ASP A 342 -10.78 12.99 -28.62
C ASP A 342 -9.31 13.24 -28.98
N GLY A 343 -9.00 14.25 -29.79
CA GLY A 343 -7.63 14.59 -30.20
C GLY A 343 -7.20 13.94 -31.51
N THR A 344 -5.95 13.48 -31.62
CA THR A 344 -5.37 13.02 -32.89
C THR A 344 -6.15 11.86 -33.51
N ASN A 345 -6.69 12.07 -34.72
CA ASN A 345 -7.48 11.09 -35.49
C ASN A 345 -8.77 10.61 -34.81
N ASP A 346 -9.39 11.46 -34.00
CA ASP A 346 -10.59 11.11 -33.24
C ASP A 346 -11.83 10.87 -34.14
N GLU A 347 -12.00 11.66 -35.22
CA GLU A 347 -13.06 11.46 -36.21
C GLU A 347 -12.94 10.09 -36.89
N GLU A 348 -11.74 9.72 -37.30
CA GLU A 348 -11.45 8.44 -37.93
C GLU A 348 -11.64 7.29 -36.91
N GLY A 349 -11.20 7.46 -35.68
CA GLY A 349 -11.42 6.48 -34.61
C GLY A 349 -12.90 6.24 -34.37
N ARG A 350 -13.70 7.29 -34.24
CA ARG A 350 -15.17 7.17 -34.07
C ARG A 350 -15.83 6.53 -35.30
N ARG A 351 -15.35 6.82 -36.52
CA ARG A 351 -15.83 6.18 -37.74
C ARG A 351 -15.56 4.67 -37.74
N ILE A 352 -14.37 4.24 -37.37
CA ILE A 352 -14.00 2.83 -37.28
C ILE A 352 -14.92 2.08 -36.30
N ILE A 353 -15.18 2.66 -35.13
CA ILE A 353 -16.09 2.04 -34.14
C ILE A 353 -17.51 1.97 -34.68
N ALA A 354 -18.02 3.03 -35.31
CA ALA A 354 -19.35 3.06 -35.86
C ALA A 354 -19.54 2.04 -37.00
N GLU A 355 -18.55 1.90 -37.90
CA GLU A 355 -18.58 0.92 -39.01
C GLU A 355 -18.50 -0.52 -38.52
N ALA A 356 -17.76 -0.78 -37.42
CA ALA A 356 -17.66 -2.10 -36.81
C ALA A 356 -18.99 -2.54 -36.16
N ASN A 357 -19.90 -1.62 -35.84
CA ASN A 357 -21.22 -1.87 -35.27
C ASN A 357 -21.17 -2.88 -34.11
N LEU A 358 -20.31 -2.61 -33.14
CA LEU A 358 -20.08 -3.50 -32.01
C LEU A 358 -21.27 -3.43 -31.03
N ASP A 359 -21.78 -4.59 -30.64
CA ASP A 359 -22.87 -4.67 -29.66
C ASP A 359 -22.41 -4.18 -28.28
N GLY A 360 -23.23 -3.40 -27.61
CA GLY A 360 -22.94 -2.86 -26.26
C GLY A 360 -21.93 -1.72 -26.23
N VAL A 361 -21.47 -1.20 -27.38
CA VAL A 361 -20.55 -0.05 -27.44
C VAL A 361 -21.28 1.26 -27.63
N HIS A 362 -21.09 2.20 -26.72
CA HIS A 362 -21.66 3.55 -26.72
C HIS A 362 -20.56 4.59 -26.90
N VAL A 363 -20.70 5.49 -27.85
CA VAL A 363 -19.73 6.54 -28.13
C VAL A 363 -20.20 7.85 -27.54
N GLU A 364 -19.36 8.46 -26.70
CA GLU A 364 -19.62 9.76 -26.07
C GLU A 364 -18.57 10.79 -26.46
N LYS A 365 -18.98 12.07 -26.54
CA LYS A 365 -18.09 13.16 -26.96
C LYS A 365 -17.32 13.81 -25.80
N THR A 366 -17.92 13.81 -24.62
CA THR A 366 -17.35 14.48 -23.45
C THR A 366 -17.02 13.47 -22.36
N MET A 367 -16.00 13.76 -21.54
CA MET A 367 -15.63 12.91 -20.41
C MET A 367 -16.77 12.81 -19.37
N LEU A 368 -17.46 13.93 -19.10
CA LEU A 368 -18.60 13.96 -18.18
C LEU A 368 -19.78 13.10 -18.71
N GLY A 369 -20.08 13.20 -20.01
CA GLY A 369 -21.10 12.38 -20.65
C GLY A 369 -20.74 10.89 -20.62
N ALA A 370 -19.48 10.57 -20.91
CA ALA A 370 -18.98 9.21 -20.88
C ALA A 370 -19.07 8.59 -19.48
N ALA A 371 -18.68 9.33 -18.43
CA ALA A 371 -18.79 8.88 -17.06
C ALA A 371 -20.27 8.67 -16.63
N ALA A 372 -21.15 9.64 -16.93
CA ALA A 372 -22.56 9.52 -16.62
C ALA A 372 -23.21 8.30 -17.31
N ARG A 373 -22.88 8.08 -18.58
CA ARG A 373 -23.39 6.92 -19.34
C ARG A 373 -22.84 5.60 -18.79
N GLY A 374 -21.56 5.56 -18.40
CA GLY A 374 -20.94 4.38 -17.77
C GLY A 374 -21.61 4.01 -16.45
N VAL A 375 -21.93 4.99 -15.62
CA VAL A 375 -22.68 4.79 -14.36
C VAL A 375 -24.08 4.27 -14.60
N GLU A 376 -24.81 4.86 -15.56
CA GLU A 376 -26.15 4.43 -15.94
C GLU A 376 -26.16 2.96 -16.37
N LEU A 377 -25.26 2.57 -17.29
CA LEU A 377 -25.17 1.20 -17.81
C LEU A 377 -24.73 0.19 -16.74
N ALA A 378 -23.83 0.55 -15.86
CA ALA A 378 -23.42 -0.30 -14.74
C ALA A 378 -24.59 -0.56 -13.77
N THR A 379 -25.51 0.40 -13.62
CA THR A 379 -26.68 0.28 -12.75
C THR A 379 -27.78 -0.55 -13.39
N GLU A 380 -28.00 -0.42 -14.70
CA GLU A 380 -28.98 -1.18 -15.46
C GLU A 380 -28.64 -2.68 -15.57
N GLY A 381 -27.34 -3.03 -15.59
CA GLY A 381 -26.84 -4.40 -15.68
C GLY A 381 -26.87 -5.19 -14.37
N SER A 382 -27.06 -4.55 -13.23
CA SER A 382 -26.97 -5.19 -11.91
C SER A 382 -28.34 -5.43 -11.26
N PRO A 383 -28.78 -6.69 -11.08
CA PRO A 383 -29.90 -7.01 -10.18
C PRO A 383 -29.47 -7.06 -8.70
N ARG A 384 -28.49 -6.27 -8.26
CA ARG A 384 -28.07 -6.23 -6.84
C ARG A 384 -28.87 -5.19 -6.06
N PRO A 385 -29.43 -5.56 -4.88
CA PRO A 385 -29.99 -4.58 -3.96
C PRO A 385 -28.88 -3.61 -3.50
N PRO A 386 -29.21 -2.34 -3.23
CA PRO A 386 -28.23 -1.38 -2.75
C PRO A 386 -27.68 -1.86 -1.39
N GLU A 387 -26.38 -2.11 -1.32
CA GLU A 387 -25.68 -2.24 -0.05
C GLU A 387 -25.84 -0.90 0.68
N SER A 388 -26.27 -0.97 1.94
CA SER A 388 -26.47 0.17 2.82
C SER A 388 -25.23 1.06 2.80
N SER A 389 -25.39 2.30 2.36
CA SER A 389 -24.35 3.32 2.33
C SER A 389 -23.97 3.74 3.75
N GLU A 390 -23.07 3.02 4.39
CA GLU A 390 -22.23 3.59 5.43
C GLU A 390 -20.99 4.17 4.74
N HIS A 391 -21.13 5.37 4.21
CA HIS A 391 -19.98 6.19 3.87
C HIS A 391 -19.33 6.64 5.18
N PRO A 392 -18.03 6.43 5.39
CA PRO A 392 -17.29 7.24 6.34
C PRO A 392 -17.33 8.68 5.80
N GLU A 393 -17.88 9.61 6.59
CA GLU A 393 -17.85 11.03 6.25
C GLU A 393 -16.40 11.45 5.93
N PRO A 394 -16.18 12.25 4.87
CA PRO A 394 -14.87 12.80 4.62
C PRO A 394 -14.48 13.65 5.83
N VAL A 395 -13.35 13.32 6.44
CA VAL A 395 -12.74 14.11 7.51
C VAL A 395 -12.59 15.52 6.97
N GLY A 396 -13.41 16.42 7.52
CA GLY A 396 -13.54 17.80 7.10
C GLY A 396 -12.20 18.51 7.13
N ALA A 397 -11.80 19.03 5.99
CA ALA A 397 -10.77 20.06 5.92
C ALA A 397 -11.24 21.24 6.77
N GLY A 398 -10.63 21.41 7.95
CA GLY A 398 -10.91 22.51 8.84
C GLY A 398 -10.68 23.83 8.13
N THR A 399 -11.76 24.57 7.89
CA THR A 399 -11.71 25.97 7.50
C THR A 399 -11.00 26.77 8.59
N PRO A 400 -10.01 27.63 8.26
CA PRO A 400 -9.41 28.51 9.25
C PRO A 400 -10.47 29.51 9.72
N GLY A 401 -10.81 29.40 11.01
CA GLY A 401 -11.72 30.32 11.68
C GLY A 401 -11.19 31.75 11.61
N THR A 402 -11.97 32.63 11.00
CA THR A 402 -11.81 34.09 11.11
C THR A 402 -12.09 34.48 12.56
N GLY A 403 -11.03 34.75 13.33
CA GLY A 403 -11.10 35.33 14.64
C GLY A 403 -11.65 36.74 14.56
N ALA A 404 -12.87 36.93 15.02
CA ALA A 404 -13.44 38.27 15.27
C ALA A 404 -12.69 38.89 16.46
N ALA A 405 -12.00 39.98 16.17
CA ALA A 405 -11.42 40.84 17.20
C ALA A 405 -12.55 41.51 18.00
N SER A 406 -12.65 41.13 19.27
CA SER A 406 -13.43 41.86 20.26
C SER A 406 -12.64 43.08 20.68
N GLN A 407 -13.14 44.27 20.34
CA GLN A 407 -12.73 45.54 20.93
C GLN A 407 -13.16 45.54 22.41
N ALA A 408 -12.18 45.61 23.30
CA ALA A 408 -12.43 45.98 24.70
C ALA A 408 -11.87 47.40 24.93
N ASP A 409 -12.77 48.27 25.37
CA ASP A 409 -12.61 49.65 25.78
C ASP A 409 -11.43 49.86 26.73
N VAL A 410 -10.63 50.88 26.41
CA VAL A 410 -9.65 51.47 27.31
C VAL A 410 -10.24 52.79 27.80
N SER A 411 -10.65 52.83 29.05
CA SER A 411 -10.84 54.07 29.80
C SER A 411 -10.26 53.90 31.19
N GLY A 412 -9.34 54.77 31.54
CA GLY A 412 -9.21 55.27 32.91
C GLY A 412 -7.87 55.09 33.62
N THR A 413 -7.06 56.14 33.54
CA THR A 413 -6.38 56.84 34.64
C THR A 413 -5.32 56.14 35.51
N ASP A 414 -4.13 56.62 35.37
CA ASP A 414 -3.36 57.52 36.22
C ASP A 414 -2.50 56.96 37.37
N GLN A 415 -1.27 57.44 37.34
CA GLN A 415 -0.36 57.78 38.44
C GLN A 415 0.62 56.75 39.02
N ALA A 416 1.84 57.05 38.69
CA ALA A 416 2.96 57.37 39.60
C ALA A 416 3.64 56.27 40.44
N GLY A 417 4.98 56.28 40.41
CA GLY A 417 5.84 55.86 41.50
C GLY A 417 7.13 55.19 41.04
N ALA A 418 8.17 56.00 41.09
CA ALA A 418 9.58 55.64 40.99
C ALA A 418 9.99 54.66 42.12
N GLU A 419 10.86 53.70 41.78
CA GLU A 419 12.21 53.47 42.29
C GLU A 419 12.90 52.32 41.52
#